data_1b008f2370daa889c6e4ef900983622e
#
_entry.id   1b008f2370daa889c6e4ef900983622e
#
_cell.length_a   1.000
_cell.length_b   1.000
_cell.length_c   1.000
_cell.angle_alpha   90.00
_cell.angle_beta   90.00
_cell.angle_gamma   90.00
#
_symmetry.space_group_name_H-M   'P 1'
#
loop_
_entity.id
_entity.type
_entity.pdbx_description
1 polymer ?
#
loop_
_entity_poly.entity_id
_entity_poly.type
_entity_poly.pdbx_seq_one_letter_code
_entity_poly.pdbx_strand_id
1 'polypeptide(L)'
;MVLGIGMSRRRWALSASVALVAILVAGGAQAQSLSDSVRMTVQTNPKIVSQENNRSEVDSELRRARSLYLPQVDMRASLGPEYTENIFTPPGSNGQHIRQELSAVLTQKLYDGGATTAEVDHQLGRARSAAYRVAENAQYVGLDAVEAHLDVVRLRDVLALADKNVQAHADLVQRVQARSNGGAGTAASLNQALARYEAAQAERDQVRGDLADAEARYLTIVGQAPGTLEDPGVPAGQLPTDLDASIHIMRTNNPVVKAREADIDTAKAAVELADSRFDPKINLEVGGDHNHNVGGVPGRDNEARALVVLQWNLYAGGSDIHNREAAYAQVEQARTERLEALRKSEQDLRQAWAAYEAAEHRVPLLTSAAQHDSEVRTAYSDQYQLSQRSLLDLLDSQNDFFQAEINAENAKSQAVFQAYKILAIQGTLLQALNVPPPPQADPSTPTPRPIRPEGT
;
A
#
# COMPACT_ATOMS: atom_id res chain seq x y z
N MET A 1 -53.18 -54.82 12.04
CA MET A 1 -53.21 -54.15 13.33
C MET A 1 -52.19 -53.01 13.26
N VAL A 2 -52.70 -51.83 13.09
CA VAL A 2 -51.93 -50.60 12.75
C VAL A 2 -51.59 -49.89 14.05
N LEU A 3 -50.32 -49.52 14.26
CA LEU A 3 -49.95 -48.58 15.30
C LEU A 3 -49.10 -47.52 14.68
N GLY A 4 -49.68 -46.34 14.42
CA GLY A 4 -49.02 -45.13 14.01
C GLY A 4 -48.40 -44.39 15.22
N ILE A 5 -47.17 -43.98 15.09
CA ILE A 5 -46.53 -43.05 16.05
C ILE A 5 -46.38 -41.71 15.36
N GLY A 6 -47.22 -40.78 15.81
CA GLY A 6 -47.15 -39.38 15.37
C GLY A 6 -46.03 -38.63 16.03
N MET A 7 -45.07 -38.11 15.23
CA MET A 7 -44.05 -37.14 15.70
C MET A 7 -44.57 -35.70 15.49
N SER A 8 -44.92 -35.05 16.61
CA SER A 8 -45.29 -33.64 16.68
C SER A 8 -44.09 -32.74 16.35
N ARG A 9 -44.15 -32.00 15.26
CA ARG A 9 -43.26 -30.89 14.94
C ARG A 9 -43.57 -29.70 15.83
N ARG A 10 -42.76 -29.48 16.86
CA ARG A 10 -42.72 -28.19 17.57
C ARG A 10 -41.93 -27.18 16.73
N ARG A 11 -42.63 -26.26 16.10
CA ARG A 11 -42.08 -25.04 15.50
C ARG A 11 -41.71 -24.09 16.63
N TRP A 12 -40.43 -23.89 16.85
CA TRP A 12 -39.90 -22.79 17.63
C TRP A 12 -39.76 -21.59 16.69
N ALA A 13 -40.65 -20.63 16.78
CA ALA A 13 -40.51 -19.33 16.16
C ALA A 13 -39.55 -18.51 17.03
N LEU A 14 -38.29 -18.40 16.63
CA LEU A 14 -37.34 -17.41 17.15
C LEU A 14 -37.55 -16.10 16.37
N SER A 15 -38.34 -15.21 16.96
CA SER A 15 -38.42 -13.80 16.55
C SER A 15 -37.13 -13.11 16.91
N ALA A 16 -36.20 -13.02 15.93
CA ALA A 16 -35.01 -12.16 16.04
C ALA A 16 -35.45 -10.69 15.84
N SER A 17 -35.62 -9.98 16.95
CA SER A 17 -35.76 -8.51 16.97
C SER A 17 -34.39 -7.92 16.58
N VAL A 18 -34.25 -7.48 15.34
CA VAL A 18 -33.11 -6.65 14.89
C VAL A 18 -33.38 -5.26 15.48
N ALA A 19 -32.78 -4.99 16.63
CA ALA A 19 -32.64 -3.64 17.15
C ALA A 19 -31.59 -2.90 16.32
N LEU A 20 -32.04 -2.10 15.36
CA LEU A 20 -31.25 -1.12 14.63
C LEU A 20 -30.85 -0.02 15.61
N VAL A 21 -29.71 -0.16 16.27
CA VAL A 21 -29.12 0.91 17.08
C VAL A 21 -28.50 1.91 16.08
N ALA A 22 -29.30 2.88 15.66
CA ALA A 22 -28.83 4.10 15.05
C ALA A 22 -28.09 4.90 16.14
N ILE A 23 -26.78 4.69 16.28
CA ILE A 23 -25.91 5.59 17.04
C ILE A 23 -25.82 6.88 16.22
N LEU A 24 -26.72 7.83 16.51
CA LEU A 24 -26.55 9.24 16.19
C LEU A 24 -25.35 9.72 17.01
N VAL A 25 -24.14 9.57 16.48
CA VAL A 25 -22.99 10.33 16.95
C VAL A 25 -23.24 11.77 16.49
N ALA A 26 -23.89 12.55 17.35
CA ALA A 26 -23.82 14.00 17.32
C ALA A 26 -22.39 14.39 17.76
N GLY A 27 -21.39 14.02 16.96
CA GLY A 27 -20.05 14.56 17.05
C GLY A 27 -20.16 16.00 16.59
N GLY A 28 -19.91 16.97 17.49
CA GLY A 28 -19.65 18.34 17.09
C GLY A 28 -18.66 18.30 15.94
N ALA A 29 -18.86 19.14 14.93
CA ALA A 29 -17.99 19.22 13.75
C ALA A 29 -16.58 19.67 14.20
N GLN A 30 -15.81 18.74 14.75
CA GLN A 30 -14.38 18.94 14.95
C GLN A 30 -13.72 18.88 13.59
N ALA A 31 -12.83 19.82 13.34
CA ALA A 31 -12.01 19.79 12.14
C ALA A 31 -11.21 18.47 12.11
N GLN A 32 -11.24 17.79 10.98
CA GLN A 32 -10.50 16.55 10.77
C GLN A 32 -9.01 16.87 10.68
N SER A 33 -8.23 16.29 11.57
CA SER A 33 -6.78 16.48 11.57
C SER A 33 -6.10 15.70 10.43
N LEU A 34 -4.89 16.11 10.08
CA LEU A 34 -4.07 15.37 9.12
C LEU A 34 -3.82 13.93 9.57
N SER A 35 -3.60 13.71 10.88
CA SER A 35 -3.39 12.37 11.42
C SER A 35 -4.63 11.47 11.27
N ASP A 36 -5.84 12.03 11.32
CA ASP A 36 -7.07 11.27 11.10
C ASP A 36 -7.24 10.89 9.63
N SER A 37 -6.92 11.81 8.70
CA SER A 37 -6.92 11.54 7.25
C SER A 37 -5.96 10.40 6.90
N VAL A 38 -4.72 10.47 7.40
CA VAL A 38 -3.70 9.42 7.18
C VAL A 38 -4.08 8.11 7.85
N ARG A 39 -4.61 8.14 9.09
CA ARG A 39 -5.07 6.94 9.80
C ARG A 39 -6.17 6.22 9.04
N MET A 40 -7.17 6.95 8.56
CA MET A 40 -8.26 6.40 7.76
C MET A 40 -7.71 5.75 6.48
N THR A 41 -6.84 6.47 5.77
CA THR A 41 -6.19 5.97 4.55
C THR A 41 -5.43 4.67 4.83
N VAL A 42 -4.60 4.62 5.87
CA VAL A 42 -3.81 3.43 6.22
C VAL A 42 -4.71 2.23 6.53
N GLN A 43 -5.90 2.45 7.10
CA GLN A 43 -6.83 1.39 7.48
C GLN A 43 -7.72 0.89 6.32
N THR A 44 -7.99 1.74 5.32
CA THR A 44 -9.05 1.44 4.33
C THR A 44 -8.58 1.43 2.89
N ASN A 45 -7.37 1.95 2.59
CA ASN A 45 -6.92 2.10 1.22
C ASN A 45 -6.66 0.74 0.54
N PRO A 46 -7.27 0.46 -0.63
CA PRO A 46 -7.14 -0.82 -1.32
C PRO A 46 -5.70 -1.22 -1.68
N LYS A 47 -4.79 -0.25 -1.90
CA LYS A 47 -3.37 -0.53 -2.19
C LYS A 47 -2.69 -1.19 -0.98
N ILE A 48 -2.98 -0.71 0.24
CA ILE A 48 -2.43 -1.27 1.48
C ILE A 48 -3.05 -2.65 1.72
N VAL A 49 -4.39 -2.78 1.64
CA VAL A 49 -5.09 -4.07 1.80
C VAL A 49 -4.57 -5.12 0.80
N SER A 50 -4.26 -4.73 -0.43
CA SER A 50 -3.66 -5.63 -1.42
C SER A 50 -2.29 -6.15 -0.96
N GLN A 51 -1.43 -5.30 -0.39
CA GLN A 51 -0.13 -5.72 0.13
C GLN A 51 -0.25 -6.58 1.40
N GLU A 52 -1.22 -6.30 2.26
CA GLU A 52 -1.53 -7.15 3.42
C GLU A 52 -1.96 -8.55 2.99
N ASN A 53 -2.78 -8.67 1.94
CA ASN A 53 -3.18 -9.95 1.37
C ASN A 53 -1.97 -10.70 0.74
N ASN A 54 -1.09 -10.00 0.03
CA ASN A 54 0.16 -10.55 -0.47
C ASN A 54 1.04 -11.07 0.67
N ARG A 55 1.16 -10.31 1.77
CA ARG A 55 1.86 -10.78 2.97
C ARG A 55 1.23 -12.05 3.53
N SER A 56 -0.09 -12.13 3.59
CA SER A 56 -0.82 -13.31 4.10
C SER A 56 -0.62 -14.54 3.21
N GLU A 57 -0.51 -14.36 1.88
CA GLU A 57 -0.14 -15.40 0.93
C GLU A 57 1.24 -15.95 1.23
N VAL A 58 2.26 -15.08 1.32
CA VAL A 58 3.65 -15.47 1.59
C VAL A 58 3.80 -16.14 2.95
N ASP A 59 3.07 -15.70 3.98
CA ASP A 59 3.04 -16.38 5.29
C ASP A 59 2.41 -17.78 5.20
N SER A 60 1.46 -17.97 4.30
CA SER A 60 0.90 -19.32 4.05
C SER A 60 1.92 -20.23 3.35
N GLU A 61 2.72 -19.68 2.44
CA GLU A 61 3.85 -20.39 1.83
C GLU A 61 4.93 -20.76 2.86
N LEU A 62 5.23 -19.87 3.80
CA LEU A 62 6.13 -20.15 4.92
C LEU A 62 5.58 -21.28 5.80
N ARG A 63 4.26 -21.27 6.11
CA ARG A 63 3.63 -22.38 6.84
C ARG A 63 3.69 -23.70 6.07
N ARG A 64 3.51 -23.64 4.75
CA ARG A 64 3.66 -24.79 3.84
C ARG A 64 5.10 -25.32 3.87
N ALA A 65 6.11 -24.44 3.80
CA ALA A 65 7.51 -24.83 3.91
C ALA A 65 7.81 -25.52 5.26
N ARG A 66 7.30 -24.96 6.36
CA ARG A 66 7.43 -25.58 7.68
C ARG A 66 6.75 -26.96 7.80
N SER A 67 5.69 -27.20 7.03
CA SER A 67 5.04 -28.50 7.02
C SER A 67 5.90 -29.62 6.40
N LEU A 68 6.96 -29.27 5.66
CA LEU A 68 7.91 -30.24 5.11
C LEU A 68 8.73 -30.99 6.19
N TYR A 69 8.75 -30.48 7.44
CA TYR A 69 9.32 -31.21 8.59
C TYR A 69 8.40 -32.30 9.13
N LEU A 70 7.11 -32.29 8.77
CA LEU A 70 6.12 -33.23 9.27
C LEU A 70 6.01 -34.46 8.35
N PRO A 71 5.56 -35.62 8.89
CA PRO A 71 5.31 -36.76 8.04
C PRO A 71 4.18 -36.50 7.04
N GLN A 72 4.34 -37.07 5.85
CA GLN A 72 3.32 -37.13 4.82
C GLN A 72 2.67 -38.50 4.82
N VAL A 73 1.35 -38.54 4.69
CA VAL A 73 0.59 -39.78 4.57
C VAL A 73 -0.16 -39.82 3.27
N ASP A 74 0.19 -40.76 2.42
CA ASP A 74 -0.44 -40.97 1.11
C ASP A 74 -1.25 -42.28 1.15
N MET A 75 -2.47 -42.22 0.60
CA MET A 75 -3.35 -43.38 0.43
C MET A 75 -3.71 -43.52 -1.05
N ARG A 76 -3.59 -44.71 -1.59
CA ARG A 76 -3.96 -45.03 -2.94
C ARG A 76 -4.90 -46.23 -2.95
N ALA A 77 -5.99 -46.16 -3.73
CA ALA A 77 -6.89 -47.26 -3.99
C ALA A 77 -7.05 -47.42 -5.51
N SER A 78 -6.98 -48.65 -6.00
CA SER A 78 -7.25 -48.96 -7.40
C SER A 78 -8.15 -50.19 -7.53
N LEU A 79 -9.09 -50.15 -8.51
CA LEU A 79 -10.00 -51.22 -8.85
C LEU A 79 -10.21 -51.24 -10.38
N GLY A 80 -10.00 -52.40 -10.98
CA GLY A 80 -10.24 -52.52 -12.42
C GLY A 80 -9.90 -53.89 -13.00
N PRO A 81 -10.32 -54.18 -14.23
CA PRO A 81 -9.87 -55.39 -14.93
C PRO A 81 -8.37 -55.27 -15.27
N GLU A 82 -7.64 -56.35 -14.98
CA GLU A 82 -6.23 -56.53 -15.31
C GLU A 82 -6.08 -57.80 -16.16
N TYR A 83 -5.33 -57.70 -17.26
CA TYR A 83 -4.85 -58.87 -17.99
C TYR A 83 -3.34 -59.01 -17.72
N THR A 84 -2.96 -60.17 -17.13
CA THR A 84 -1.56 -60.44 -16.86
C THR A 84 -1.27 -61.90 -17.22
N GLU A 85 -0.22 -62.09 -18.03
CA GLU A 85 0.32 -63.39 -18.41
C GLU A 85 1.78 -63.44 -18.00
N ASN A 86 2.07 -64.20 -16.92
CA ASN A 86 3.42 -64.36 -16.37
C ASN A 86 3.56 -65.73 -15.73
N ILE A 87 4.70 -66.04 -15.12
CA ILE A 87 5.03 -67.30 -14.47
C ILE A 87 4.11 -67.66 -13.29
N PHE A 88 3.38 -66.70 -12.74
CA PHE A 88 2.41 -66.86 -11.64
C PHE A 88 0.98 -67.03 -12.13
N THR A 89 0.74 -66.81 -13.42
CA THR A 89 -0.60 -67.03 -14.02
C THR A 89 -0.90 -68.52 -14.08
N PRO A 90 -1.97 -69.01 -13.40
CA PRO A 90 -2.25 -70.44 -13.37
C PRO A 90 -2.45 -71.03 -14.79
N PRO A 91 -1.91 -72.25 -15.05
CA PRO A 91 -2.13 -72.91 -16.31
C PRO A 91 -3.62 -73.08 -16.63
N GLY A 92 -4.05 -72.65 -17.83
CA GLY A 92 -5.45 -72.72 -18.23
C GLY A 92 -6.33 -71.53 -17.79
N SER A 93 -5.76 -70.55 -17.09
CA SER A 93 -6.38 -69.26 -16.81
C SER A 93 -6.38 -68.42 -18.07
N ASN A 94 -7.42 -67.58 -18.27
CA ASN A 94 -7.45 -66.58 -19.34
C ASN A 94 -6.66 -65.28 -18.99
N GLY A 95 -5.94 -65.27 -17.89
CA GLY A 95 -5.13 -64.12 -17.45
C GLY A 95 -5.93 -62.88 -17.03
N GLN A 96 -7.24 -62.93 -17.03
CA GLN A 96 -8.10 -61.80 -16.68
C GLN A 96 -8.55 -61.90 -15.21
N HIS A 97 -8.29 -60.80 -14.48
CA HIS A 97 -8.65 -60.69 -13.07
C HIS A 97 -9.21 -59.29 -12.79
N ILE A 98 -10.02 -59.15 -11.76
CA ILE A 98 -10.37 -57.84 -11.19
C ILE A 98 -9.34 -57.53 -10.11
N ARG A 99 -8.42 -56.62 -10.43
CA ARG A 99 -7.41 -56.09 -9.54
C ARG A 99 -8.05 -55.20 -8.49
N GLN A 100 -7.72 -55.38 -7.26
CA GLN A 100 -8.05 -54.51 -6.14
C GLN A 100 -6.76 -54.22 -5.37
N GLU A 101 -6.48 -52.96 -5.15
CA GLU A 101 -5.29 -52.53 -4.44
C GLU A 101 -5.66 -51.38 -3.51
N LEU A 102 -5.22 -51.47 -2.27
CA LEU A 102 -5.30 -50.41 -1.28
C LEU A 102 -3.95 -50.30 -0.61
N SER A 103 -3.29 -49.14 -0.74
CA SER A 103 -2.00 -48.90 -0.08
C SER A 103 -2.08 -47.63 0.77
N ALA A 104 -1.38 -47.64 1.88
CA ALA A 104 -1.15 -46.43 2.71
C ALA A 104 0.34 -46.38 3.07
N VAL A 105 0.96 -45.23 2.84
CA VAL A 105 2.39 -45.00 3.11
C VAL A 105 2.56 -43.73 3.90
N LEU A 106 3.23 -43.80 5.03
CA LEU A 106 3.74 -42.64 5.77
C LEU A 106 5.21 -42.45 5.41
N THR A 107 5.55 -41.27 4.94
CA THR A 107 6.92 -40.84 4.61
C THR A 107 7.37 -39.74 5.54
N GLN A 108 8.44 -39.95 6.31
CA GLN A 108 9.08 -38.99 7.17
C GLN A 108 10.50 -38.72 6.69
N LYS A 109 10.83 -37.48 6.35
CA LYS A 109 12.21 -37.10 6.09
C LYS A 109 13.02 -37.14 7.36
N LEU A 110 14.16 -37.87 7.34
CA LEU A 110 15.13 -37.92 8.41
C LEU A 110 16.32 -37.01 8.15
N TYR A 111 16.75 -36.93 6.88
CA TYR A 111 17.82 -36.05 6.42
C TYR A 111 17.63 -35.73 4.94
N ASP A 112 17.84 -34.47 4.56
CA ASP A 112 17.68 -34.00 3.17
C ASP A 112 18.78 -33.01 2.75
N GLY A 113 19.96 -33.07 3.40
CA GLY A 113 21.06 -32.13 3.10
C GLY A 113 20.77 -30.70 3.51
N GLY A 114 19.79 -30.46 4.40
CA GLY A 114 19.36 -29.11 4.79
C GLY A 114 18.35 -28.46 3.85
N ALA A 115 17.87 -29.17 2.81
CA ALA A 115 16.93 -28.64 1.83
C ALA A 115 15.66 -28.06 2.47
N THR A 116 15.06 -28.78 3.47
CA THR A 116 13.87 -28.28 4.17
C THR A 116 14.17 -27.01 4.97
N THR A 117 15.34 -26.93 5.63
CA THR A 117 15.75 -25.73 6.39
C THR A 117 15.96 -24.56 5.44
N ALA A 118 16.69 -24.76 4.35
CA ALA A 118 16.93 -23.74 3.34
C ALA A 118 15.62 -23.24 2.69
N GLU A 119 14.66 -24.15 2.41
CA GLU A 119 13.34 -23.74 1.91
C GLU A 119 12.56 -22.91 2.94
N VAL A 120 12.62 -23.27 4.23
CA VAL A 120 11.98 -22.48 5.30
C VAL A 120 12.63 -21.10 5.41
N ASP A 121 13.96 -21.00 5.34
CA ASP A 121 14.69 -19.74 5.42
C ASP A 121 14.45 -18.88 4.18
N HIS A 122 14.35 -19.50 2.99
CA HIS A 122 13.94 -18.82 1.77
C HIS A 122 12.55 -18.18 1.91
N GLN A 123 11.56 -18.93 2.38
CA GLN A 123 10.21 -18.40 2.59
C GLN A 123 10.15 -17.38 3.73
N LEU A 124 11.00 -17.52 4.76
CA LEU A 124 11.11 -16.54 5.85
C LEU A 124 11.68 -15.21 5.34
N GLY A 125 12.70 -15.24 4.47
CA GLY A 125 13.22 -14.05 3.81
C GLY A 125 12.15 -13.35 2.98
N ARG A 126 11.41 -14.10 2.16
CA ARG A 126 10.26 -13.57 1.39
C ARG A 126 9.20 -12.95 2.29
N ALA A 127 8.88 -13.60 3.41
CA ALA A 127 7.91 -13.10 4.35
C ALA A 127 8.35 -11.78 5.02
N ARG A 128 9.64 -11.64 5.35
CA ARG A 128 10.21 -10.38 5.84
C ARG A 128 10.16 -9.28 4.79
N SER A 129 10.54 -9.58 3.55
CA SER A 129 10.46 -8.64 2.44
C SER A 129 9.02 -8.16 2.23
N ALA A 130 8.04 -9.06 2.21
CA ALA A 130 6.63 -8.71 2.06
C ALA A 130 6.11 -7.81 3.20
N ALA A 131 6.55 -8.03 4.46
CA ALA A 131 6.21 -7.15 5.58
C ALA A 131 6.75 -5.72 5.38
N TYR A 132 8.01 -5.60 4.97
CA TYR A 132 8.59 -4.27 4.69
C TYR A 132 7.94 -3.58 3.50
N ARG A 133 7.42 -4.33 2.51
CA ARG A 133 6.64 -3.76 1.41
C ARG A 133 5.27 -3.25 1.87
N VAL A 134 4.64 -3.89 2.86
CA VAL A 134 3.45 -3.32 3.52
C VAL A 134 3.81 -2.01 4.21
N ALA A 135 4.93 -1.97 4.96
CA ALA A 135 5.40 -0.75 5.61
C ALA A 135 5.71 0.36 4.60
N GLU A 136 6.38 0.05 3.48
CA GLU A 136 6.64 0.97 2.37
C GLU A 136 5.35 1.58 1.84
N ASN A 137 4.39 0.74 1.46
CA ASN A 137 3.11 1.20 0.94
C ASN A 137 2.36 2.07 1.95
N ALA A 138 2.40 1.74 3.24
CA ALA A 138 1.77 2.53 4.29
C ALA A 138 2.40 3.94 4.42
N GLN A 139 3.73 4.08 4.24
CA GLN A 139 4.40 5.39 4.24
C GLN A 139 4.02 6.22 3.00
N TYR A 140 4.08 5.63 1.80
CA TYR A 140 3.83 6.39 0.56
C TYR A 140 2.34 6.68 0.34
N VAL A 141 1.44 5.74 0.61
CA VAL A 141 0.00 6.00 0.56
C VAL A 141 -0.43 6.97 1.66
N GLY A 142 0.24 6.92 2.83
CA GLY A 142 0.11 7.95 3.86
C GLY A 142 0.55 9.32 3.37
N LEU A 143 1.63 9.41 2.60
CA LEU A 143 2.07 10.67 1.97
C LEU A 143 1.10 11.16 0.89
N ASP A 144 0.51 10.26 0.09
CA ASP A 144 -0.56 10.61 -0.86
C ASP A 144 -1.76 11.25 -0.12
N ALA A 145 -2.09 10.75 1.08
CA ALA A 145 -3.15 11.33 1.91
C ALA A 145 -2.78 12.71 2.48
N VAL A 146 -1.51 12.92 2.84
CA VAL A 146 -0.99 14.23 3.25
C VAL A 146 -1.14 15.23 2.09
N GLU A 147 -0.72 14.87 0.88
CA GLU A 147 -0.85 15.71 -0.30
C GLU A 147 -2.31 16.07 -0.58
N ALA A 148 -3.19 15.07 -0.60
CA ALA A 148 -4.62 15.30 -0.84
C ALA A 148 -5.27 16.19 0.23
N HIS A 149 -4.88 16.04 1.50
CA HIS A 149 -5.38 16.88 2.60
C HIS A 149 -4.93 18.33 2.41
N LEU A 150 -3.63 18.57 2.15
CA LEU A 150 -3.07 19.89 1.94
C LEU A 150 -3.65 20.57 0.70
N ASP A 151 -3.87 19.84 -0.39
CA ASP A 151 -4.48 20.38 -1.61
C ASP A 151 -5.88 20.91 -1.37
N VAL A 152 -6.71 20.18 -0.62
CA VAL A 152 -8.07 20.64 -0.29
C VAL A 152 -8.03 21.87 0.62
N VAL A 153 -7.18 21.90 1.66
CA VAL A 153 -7.02 23.07 2.55
C VAL A 153 -6.60 24.29 1.72
N ARG A 154 -5.50 24.15 0.97
CA ARG A 154 -4.96 25.22 0.11
C ARG A 154 -5.99 25.76 -0.89
N LEU A 155 -6.73 24.87 -1.59
CA LEU A 155 -7.70 25.31 -2.60
C LEU A 155 -8.94 25.96 -1.98
N ARG A 156 -9.32 25.61 -0.76
CA ARG A 156 -10.35 26.34 0.00
C ARG A 156 -9.91 27.75 0.35
N ASP A 157 -8.65 27.93 0.75
CA ASP A 157 -8.10 29.24 1.04
C ASP A 157 -7.95 30.07 -0.24
N VAL A 158 -7.47 29.49 -1.34
CA VAL A 158 -7.38 30.16 -2.64
C VAL A 158 -8.77 30.54 -3.16
N LEU A 159 -9.80 29.70 -2.97
CA LEU A 159 -11.18 30.04 -3.34
C LEU A 159 -11.70 31.22 -2.52
N ALA A 160 -11.41 31.26 -1.22
CA ALA A 160 -11.78 32.40 -0.38
C ALA A 160 -11.07 33.69 -0.83
N LEU A 161 -9.81 33.62 -1.28
CA LEU A 161 -9.09 34.75 -1.89
C LEU A 161 -9.73 35.18 -3.21
N ALA A 162 -10.10 34.21 -4.06
CA ALA A 162 -10.76 34.51 -5.36
C ALA A 162 -12.14 35.18 -5.16
N ASP A 163 -12.93 34.73 -4.17
CA ASP A 163 -14.20 35.36 -3.82
C ASP A 163 -14.00 36.81 -3.36
N LYS A 164 -12.98 37.07 -2.51
CA LYS A 164 -12.61 38.46 -2.12
C LYS A 164 -12.18 39.29 -3.32
N ASN A 165 -11.44 38.71 -4.27
CA ASN A 165 -11.01 39.40 -5.49
C ASN A 165 -12.21 39.77 -6.38
N VAL A 166 -13.16 38.86 -6.58
CA VAL A 166 -14.42 39.13 -7.30
C VAL A 166 -15.19 40.27 -6.64
N GLN A 167 -15.30 40.26 -5.30
CA GLN A 167 -16.00 41.33 -4.56
C GLN A 167 -15.28 42.67 -4.74
N ALA A 168 -13.94 42.72 -4.66
CA ALA A 168 -13.17 43.94 -4.87
C ALA A 168 -13.37 44.52 -6.28
N HIS A 169 -13.41 43.68 -7.31
CA HIS A 169 -13.72 44.12 -8.67
C HIS A 169 -15.18 44.58 -8.83
N ALA A 170 -16.15 43.91 -8.17
CA ALA A 170 -17.55 44.36 -8.17
C ALA A 170 -17.71 45.77 -7.58
N ASP A 171 -17.07 46.02 -6.42
CA ASP A 171 -17.08 47.32 -5.76
C ASP A 171 -16.41 48.41 -6.64
N LEU A 172 -15.36 48.03 -7.39
CA LEU A 172 -14.70 48.94 -8.31
C LEU A 172 -15.59 49.28 -9.51
N VAL A 173 -16.31 48.29 -10.09
CA VAL A 173 -17.28 48.52 -11.17
C VAL A 173 -18.35 49.52 -10.72
N GLN A 174 -18.92 49.35 -9.51
CA GLN A 174 -19.91 50.26 -8.96
C GLN A 174 -19.38 51.70 -8.85
N ARG A 175 -18.13 51.86 -8.34
CA ARG A 175 -17.47 53.20 -8.25
C ARG A 175 -17.23 53.83 -9.60
N VAL A 176 -16.76 53.07 -10.59
CA VAL A 176 -16.50 53.55 -11.95
C VAL A 176 -17.82 53.92 -12.65
N GLN A 177 -18.89 53.10 -12.47
CA GLN A 177 -20.21 53.40 -13.00
C GLN A 177 -20.79 54.70 -12.43
N ALA A 178 -20.68 54.92 -11.11
CA ALA A 178 -21.13 56.16 -10.47
C ALA A 178 -20.38 57.40 -11.02
N ARG A 179 -19.05 57.31 -11.23
CA ARG A 179 -18.25 58.37 -11.85
C ARG A 179 -18.66 58.63 -13.31
N SER A 180 -18.93 57.57 -14.09
CA SER A 180 -19.39 57.66 -15.47
C SER A 180 -20.74 58.39 -15.56
N ASN A 181 -21.69 58.03 -14.70
CA ASN A 181 -23.01 58.64 -14.61
C ASN A 181 -22.94 60.10 -14.17
N GLY A 182 -21.95 60.48 -13.34
CA GLY A 182 -21.66 61.82 -12.91
C GLY A 182 -20.87 62.65 -13.92
N GLY A 183 -20.58 62.11 -15.12
CA GLY A 183 -19.84 62.83 -16.17
C GLY A 183 -18.31 62.90 -15.96
N ALA A 184 -17.78 62.29 -14.91
CA ALA A 184 -16.35 62.31 -14.58
C ALA A 184 -15.61 61.02 -15.02
N GLY A 185 -16.29 60.09 -15.71
CA GLY A 185 -15.76 58.84 -16.23
C GLY A 185 -16.03 58.66 -17.72
N THR A 186 -15.31 57.69 -18.36
CA THR A 186 -15.52 57.34 -19.76
C THR A 186 -16.18 55.96 -19.88
N ALA A 187 -16.90 55.74 -20.99
CA ALA A 187 -17.43 54.37 -21.30
C ALA A 187 -16.31 53.34 -21.43
N ALA A 188 -15.12 53.72 -21.89
CA ALA A 188 -13.95 52.86 -21.99
C ALA A 188 -13.49 52.36 -20.59
N SER A 189 -13.44 53.26 -19.58
CA SER A 189 -13.11 52.93 -18.21
C SER A 189 -14.09 51.94 -17.59
N LEU A 190 -15.40 52.12 -17.85
CA LEU A 190 -16.42 51.21 -17.38
C LEU A 190 -16.26 49.81 -18.03
N ASN A 191 -16.09 49.75 -19.35
CA ASN A 191 -15.89 48.48 -20.05
C ASN A 191 -14.62 47.74 -19.56
N GLN A 192 -13.55 48.49 -19.25
CA GLN A 192 -12.32 47.93 -18.70
C GLN A 192 -12.55 47.33 -17.28
N ALA A 193 -13.28 48.03 -16.42
CA ALA A 193 -13.64 47.51 -15.09
C ALA A 193 -14.54 46.27 -15.18
N LEU A 194 -15.52 46.26 -16.10
CA LEU A 194 -16.40 45.13 -16.35
C LEU A 194 -15.59 43.91 -16.86
N ALA A 195 -14.68 44.10 -17.82
CA ALA A 195 -13.85 43.04 -18.35
C ALA A 195 -12.97 42.39 -17.25
N ARG A 196 -12.39 43.18 -16.33
CA ARG A 196 -11.62 42.65 -15.18
C ARG A 196 -12.51 41.95 -14.17
N TYR A 197 -13.73 42.39 -13.93
CA TYR A 197 -14.69 41.73 -13.07
C TYR A 197 -15.12 40.37 -13.63
N GLU A 198 -15.43 40.31 -14.93
CA GLU A 198 -15.77 39.04 -15.60
C GLU A 198 -14.58 38.05 -15.59
N ALA A 199 -13.34 38.54 -15.79
CA ALA A 199 -12.13 37.75 -15.69
C ALA A 199 -11.94 37.17 -14.26
N ALA A 200 -12.16 37.99 -13.21
CA ALA A 200 -12.08 37.53 -11.82
C ALA A 200 -13.15 36.46 -11.51
N GLN A 201 -14.38 36.58 -12.07
CA GLN A 201 -15.40 35.54 -11.94
C GLN A 201 -14.98 34.23 -12.62
N ALA A 202 -14.42 34.32 -13.82
CA ALA A 202 -13.95 33.13 -14.54
C ALA A 202 -12.81 32.41 -13.76
N GLU A 203 -11.87 33.17 -13.18
CA GLU A 203 -10.79 32.64 -12.36
C GLU A 203 -11.32 31.97 -11.07
N ARG A 204 -12.27 32.60 -10.36
CA ARG A 204 -12.95 31.98 -9.22
C ARG A 204 -13.63 30.66 -9.60
N ASP A 205 -14.33 30.63 -10.74
CA ASP A 205 -15.01 29.40 -11.19
C ASP A 205 -14.02 28.30 -11.59
N GLN A 206 -12.82 28.67 -12.12
CA GLN A 206 -11.72 27.74 -12.33
C GLN A 206 -11.24 27.15 -11.00
N VAL A 207 -10.94 27.97 -10.00
CA VAL A 207 -10.50 27.52 -8.67
C VAL A 207 -11.56 26.63 -8.02
N ARG A 208 -12.86 26.91 -8.23
CA ARG A 208 -13.94 26.02 -7.74
C ARG A 208 -13.91 24.66 -8.43
N GLY A 209 -13.59 24.59 -9.71
CA GLY A 209 -13.37 23.34 -10.44
C GLY A 209 -12.18 22.56 -9.87
N ASP A 210 -11.04 23.25 -9.68
CA ASP A 210 -9.83 22.65 -9.13
C ASP A 210 -10.06 22.10 -7.70
N LEU A 211 -10.86 22.82 -6.88
CA LEU A 211 -11.24 22.32 -5.56
C LEU A 211 -12.09 21.06 -5.64
N ALA A 212 -13.07 21.01 -6.55
CA ALA A 212 -13.90 19.82 -6.73
C ALA A 212 -13.05 18.60 -7.16
N ASP A 213 -12.05 18.79 -8.01
CA ASP A 213 -11.10 17.75 -8.41
C ASP A 213 -10.23 17.29 -7.22
N ALA A 214 -9.75 18.23 -6.40
CA ALA A 214 -8.99 17.89 -5.18
C ALA A 214 -9.85 17.12 -4.15
N GLU A 215 -11.12 17.52 -3.97
CA GLU A 215 -12.06 16.82 -3.09
C GLU A 215 -12.37 15.40 -3.60
N ALA A 216 -12.48 15.21 -4.92
CA ALA A 216 -12.65 13.89 -5.53
C ALA A 216 -11.39 13.01 -5.36
N ARG A 217 -10.19 13.61 -5.51
CA ARG A 217 -8.91 12.92 -5.22
C ARG A 217 -8.80 12.52 -3.75
N TYR A 218 -9.13 13.43 -2.84
CA TYR A 218 -9.17 13.16 -1.41
C TYR A 218 -10.09 11.98 -1.08
N LEU A 219 -11.33 11.99 -1.62
CA LEU A 219 -12.28 10.89 -1.45
C LEU A 219 -11.72 9.54 -1.92
N THR A 220 -11.01 9.56 -3.05
CA THR A 220 -10.40 8.33 -3.61
C THR A 220 -9.27 7.78 -2.73
N ILE A 221 -8.46 8.66 -2.12
CA ILE A 221 -7.28 8.28 -1.33
C ILE A 221 -7.69 7.92 0.11
N VAL A 222 -8.52 8.77 0.75
CA VAL A 222 -8.89 8.66 2.16
C VAL A 222 -10.12 7.77 2.37
N GLY A 223 -10.97 7.63 1.33
CA GLY A 223 -12.18 6.79 1.36
C GLY A 223 -13.43 7.48 1.91
N GLN A 224 -13.35 8.78 2.26
CA GLN A 224 -14.49 9.60 2.67
C GLN A 224 -14.38 11.02 2.14
N ALA A 225 -15.51 11.72 1.99
CA ALA A 225 -15.52 13.11 1.57
C ALA A 225 -14.83 14.01 2.62
N PRO A 226 -14.08 15.05 2.19
CA PRO A 226 -13.43 15.96 3.11
C PRO A 226 -14.47 16.83 3.84
N GLY A 227 -14.51 16.71 5.18
CA GLY A 227 -15.25 17.62 6.04
C GLY A 227 -14.53 18.97 6.19
N THR A 228 -14.64 19.61 7.35
CA THR A 228 -13.73 20.70 7.73
C THR A 228 -12.38 20.09 8.03
N LEU A 229 -11.32 20.52 7.28
CA LEU A 229 -9.96 20.05 7.47
C LEU A 229 -9.15 21.09 8.26
N GLU A 230 -8.21 20.62 9.08
CA GLU A 230 -7.28 21.46 9.83
C GLU A 230 -6.00 21.70 9.00
N ASP A 231 -5.46 22.93 9.01
CA ASP A 231 -4.12 23.18 8.46
C ASP A 231 -3.06 22.62 9.42
N PRO A 232 -2.29 21.61 9.02
CA PRO A 232 -1.40 20.89 9.96
C PRO A 232 -0.09 21.65 10.27
N GLY A 233 0.28 22.61 9.47
CA GLY A 233 1.58 23.28 9.58
C GLY A 233 2.78 22.35 9.35
N VAL A 234 4.00 22.90 9.50
CA VAL A 234 5.27 22.16 9.37
C VAL A 234 5.53 21.37 10.65
N PRO A 235 5.86 20.07 10.60
CA PRO A 235 6.18 19.25 11.78
C PRO A 235 7.62 19.51 12.29
N ALA A 236 7.94 20.77 12.63
CA ALA A 236 9.30 21.23 12.91
C ALA A 236 10.03 20.45 14.02
N GLY A 237 9.30 19.95 15.03
CA GLY A 237 9.89 19.16 16.13
C GLY A 237 10.21 17.70 15.78
N GLN A 238 9.89 17.25 14.57
CA GLN A 238 10.02 15.86 14.14
C GLN A 238 10.99 15.70 12.95
N LEU A 239 11.39 16.81 12.33
CA LEU A 239 12.41 16.82 11.30
C LEU A 239 13.81 16.73 11.93
N PRO A 240 14.75 16.00 11.28
CA PRO A 240 16.15 16.03 11.65
C PRO A 240 16.76 17.43 11.55
N THR A 241 17.84 17.66 12.29
CA THR A 241 18.51 18.97 12.32
C THR A 241 19.22 19.33 11.01
N ASP A 242 19.67 18.33 10.28
CA ASP A 242 20.42 18.49 9.03
C ASP A 242 20.24 17.30 8.09
N LEU A 243 20.72 17.46 6.85
CA LEU A 243 20.62 16.45 5.81
C LEU A 243 21.36 15.16 6.16
N ASP A 244 22.52 15.23 6.82
CA ASP A 244 23.31 14.04 7.13
C ASP A 244 22.64 13.19 8.20
N ALA A 245 22.06 13.81 9.23
CA ALA A 245 21.21 13.12 10.20
C ALA A 245 19.99 12.46 9.50
N SER A 246 19.38 13.17 8.56
CA SER A 246 18.27 12.68 7.76
C SER A 246 18.65 11.43 6.93
N ILE A 247 19.81 11.46 6.28
CA ILE A 247 20.36 10.31 5.53
C ILE A 247 20.63 9.12 6.46
N HIS A 248 21.17 9.36 7.66
CA HIS A 248 21.41 8.29 8.61
C HIS A 248 20.12 7.60 9.05
N ILE A 249 19.07 8.37 9.35
CA ILE A 249 17.75 7.84 9.71
C ILE A 249 17.17 7.04 8.53
N MET A 250 17.23 7.56 7.31
CA MET A 250 16.74 6.89 6.11
C MET A 250 17.46 5.53 5.91
N ARG A 251 18.78 5.48 6.03
CA ARG A 251 19.56 4.24 5.85
C ARG A 251 19.17 3.13 6.84
N THR A 252 18.72 3.50 8.05
CA THR A 252 18.34 2.55 9.10
C THR A 252 16.87 2.19 9.10
N ASN A 253 15.98 3.12 8.70
CA ASN A 253 14.55 2.97 8.89
C ASN A 253 13.76 2.79 7.59
N ASN A 254 14.30 3.22 6.44
CA ASN A 254 13.56 3.17 5.18
C ASN A 254 13.12 1.73 4.84
N PRO A 255 11.80 1.49 4.70
CA PRO A 255 11.27 0.14 4.47
C PRO A 255 11.64 -0.43 3.10
N VAL A 256 11.90 0.41 2.08
CA VAL A 256 12.37 -0.03 0.75
C VAL A 256 13.73 -0.71 0.88
N VAL A 257 14.67 -0.09 1.61
CA VAL A 257 16.02 -0.64 1.83
C VAL A 257 15.94 -1.94 2.63
N LYS A 258 15.12 -1.97 3.70
CA LYS A 258 14.90 -3.18 4.52
C LYS A 258 14.27 -4.34 3.73
N ALA A 259 13.36 -4.05 2.81
CA ALA A 259 12.78 -5.07 1.93
C ALA A 259 13.88 -5.70 1.06
N ARG A 260 14.76 -4.89 0.47
CA ARG A 260 15.90 -5.39 -0.32
C ARG A 260 16.94 -6.14 0.50
N GLU A 261 17.13 -5.80 1.77
CA GLU A 261 17.98 -6.60 2.69
C GLU A 261 17.37 -7.99 2.92
N ALA A 262 16.07 -8.09 3.11
CA ALA A 262 15.37 -9.38 3.23
C ALA A 262 15.40 -10.19 1.90
N ASP A 263 15.37 -9.52 0.74
CA ASP A 263 15.54 -10.18 -0.57
C ASP A 263 16.94 -10.81 -0.71
N ILE A 264 18.00 -10.20 -0.14
CA ILE A 264 19.36 -10.81 -0.08
C ILE A 264 19.35 -12.08 0.77
N ASP A 265 18.66 -12.08 1.93
CA ASP A 265 18.56 -13.27 2.77
C ASP A 265 17.80 -14.39 2.06
N THR A 266 16.75 -14.05 1.31
CA THR A 266 16.03 -14.98 0.43
C THR A 266 16.96 -15.61 -0.61
N ALA A 267 17.79 -14.81 -1.28
CA ALA A 267 18.72 -15.30 -2.30
C ALA A 267 19.83 -16.18 -1.69
N LYS A 268 20.33 -15.87 -0.48
CA LYS A 268 21.30 -16.73 0.23
C LYS A 268 20.69 -18.09 0.56
N ALA A 269 19.46 -18.12 1.05
CA ALA A 269 18.76 -19.39 1.33
C ALA A 269 18.55 -20.22 0.05
N ALA A 270 18.39 -19.56 -1.13
CA ALA A 270 18.34 -20.27 -2.40
C ALA A 270 19.69 -20.92 -2.77
N VAL A 271 20.84 -20.34 -2.36
CA VAL A 271 22.16 -20.99 -2.51
C VAL A 271 22.23 -22.26 -1.63
N GLU A 272 21.83 -22.16 -0.36
CA GLU A 272 21.80 -23.32 0.55
C GLU A 272 20.88 -24.44 0.04
N LEU A 273 19.74 -24.07 -0.58
CA LEU A 273 18.84 -25.00 -1.23
C LEU A 273 19.50 -25.67 -2.46
N ALA A 274 20.30 -24.94 -3.24
CA ALA A 274 21.06 -25.50 -4.35
C ALA A 274 22.18 -26.43 -3.87
N ASP A 275 22.86 -26.07 -2.77
CA ASP A 275 23.92 -26.89 -2.17
C ASP A 275 23.37 -28.22 -1.61
N SER A 276 22.17 -28.22 -1.06
CA SER A 276 21.55 -29.46 -0.54
C SER A 276 21.32 -30.56 -1.58
N ARG A 277 21.41 -30.24 -2.88
CA ARG A 277 21.27 -31.23 -3.96
C ARG A 277 22.49 -32.16 -4.08
N PHE A 278 23.63 -31.77 -3.53
CA PHE A 278 24.82 -32.59 -3.51
C PHE A 278 24.80 -33.63 -2.38
N ASP A 279 23.88 -33.50 -1.43
CA ASP A 279 23.76 -34.37 -0.27
C ASP A 279 22.78 -35.50 -0.50
N PRO A 280 22.96 -36.66 0.23
CA PRO A 280 21.98 -37.73 0.21
C PRO A 280 20.69 -37.32 0.89
N LYS A 281 19.57 -37.96 0.50
CA LYS A 281 18.27 -37.85 1.16
C LYS A 281 17.94 -39.18 1.88
N ILE A 282 17.53 -39.09 3.12
CA ILE A 282 17.19 -40.24 3.93
C ILE A 282 15.74 -40.08 4.42
N ASN A 283 14.89 -41.01 4.05
CA ASN A 283 13.48 -41.04 4.45
C ASN A 283 13.20 -42.33 5.26
N LEU A 284 12.32 -42.20 6.24
CA LEU A 284 11.63 -43.33 6.86
C LEU A 284 10.31 -43.51 6.12
N GLU A 285 10.08 -44.70 5.57
CA GLU A 285 8.83 -45.10 4.94
C GLU A 285 8.19 -46.22 5.74
N VAL A 286 6.98 -45.98 6.23
CA VAL A 286 6.18 -47.00 6.94
C VAL A 286 4.88 -47.16 6.16
N GLY A 287 4.63 -48.37 5.65
CA GLY A 287 3.45 -48.55 4.80
C GLY A 287 2.90 -49.99 4.89
N GLY A 288 1.72 -50.13 4.32
CA GLY A 288 1.09 -51.41 4.14
C GLY A 288 0.19 -51.42 2.89
N ASP A 289 0.15 -52.57 2.27
CA ASP A 289 -0.62 -52.84 1.06
C ASP A 289 -1.61 -53.96 1.32
N HIS A 290 -2.87 -53.77 0.91
CA HIS A 290 -3.91 -54.78 0.88
C HIS A 290 -4.33 -55.01 -0.56
N ASN A 291 -3.84 -56.11 -1.12
CA ASN A 291 -4.00 -56.42 -2.52
C ASN A 291 -4.87 -57.66 -2.71
N HIS A 292 -5.65 -57.68 -3.81
CA HIS A 292 -6.38 -58.86 -4.26
C HIS A 292 -6.28 -58.98 -5.77
N ASN A 293 -5.82 -60.16 -6.25
CA ASN A 293 -5.60 -60.44 -7.67
C ASN A 293 -4.69 -59.43 -8.40
N VAL A 294 -3.56 -59.08 -7.83
CA VAL A 294 -2.59 -58.14 -8.38
C VAL A 294 -1.45 -58.88 -9.06
N GLY A 295 -1.02 -58.39 -10.26
CA GLY A 295 0.15 -58.91 -10.96
C GLY A 295 0.06 -60.36 -11.42
N GLY A 296 -1.15 -60.90 -11.62
CA GLY A 296 -1.38 -62.28 -12.05
C GLY A 296 -1.35 -63.30 -10.90
N VAL A 297 -1.27 -62.87 -9.65
CA VAL A 297 -1.36 -63.72 -8.46
C VAL A 297 -2.82 -63.74 -7.95
N PRO A 298 -3.55 -64.85 -8.06
CA PRO A 298 -4.90 -64.93 -7.55
C PRO A 298 -4.96 -64.92 -6.04
N GLY A 299 -5.93 -64.20 -5.46
CA GLY A 299 -6.16 -64.17 -4.02
C GLY A 299 -5.57 -62.90 -3.34
N ARG A 300 -5.34 -62.99 -2.02
CA ARG A 300 -4.86 -61.90 -1.20
C ARG A 300 -3.35 -61.89 -1.14
N ASP A 301 -2.79 -60.69 -1.29
CA ASP A 301 -1.38 -60.40 -1.05
C ASP A 301 -1.29 -59.15 -0.18
N ASN A 302 -0.94 -59.33 1.10
CA ASN A 302 -0.86 -58.24 2.06
C ASN A 302 0.61 -58.06 2.48
N GLU A 303 1.05 -56.81 2.45
CA GLU A 303 2.41 -56.45 2.87
C GLU A 303 2.35 -55.36 3.94
N ALA A 304 3.28 -55.40 4.90
CA ALA A 304 3.58 -54.28 5.79
C ALA A 304 5.09 -54.11 5.84
N ARG A 305 5.55 -52.87 5.67
CA ARG A 305 6.98 -52.54 5.60
C ARG A 305 7.31 -51.29 6.39
N ALA A 306 8.49 -51.27 6.98
CA ALA A 306 9.15 -50.13 7.54
C ALA A 306 10.59 -50.08 7.02
N LEU A 307 10.91 -49.08 6.24
CA LEU A 307 12.18 -48.97 5.51
C LEU A 307 12.82 -47.63 5.81
N VAL A 308 14.15 -47.62 5.94
CA VAL A 308 14.96 -46.40 5.80
C VAL A 308 15.49 -46.40 4.39
N VAL A 309 15.06 -45.42 3.60
CA VAL A 309 15.42 -45.29 2.18
C VAL A 309 16.43 -44.17 2.03
N LEU A 310 17.63 -44.50 1.51
CA LEU A 310 18.65 -43.51 1.13
C LEU A 310 18.60 -43.33 -0.38
N GLN A 311 18.45 -42.09 -0.80
CA GLN A 311 18.52 -41.70 -2.20
C GLN A 311 19.62 -40.65 -2.39
N TRP A 312 20.58 -40.92 -3.24
CA TRP A 312 21.69 -40.00 -3.54
C TRP A 312 21.93 -39.93 -5.03
N ASN A 313 21.80 -38.71 -5.59
CA ASN A 313 22.15 -38.48 -6.96
C ASN A 313 23.63 -38.05 -7.05
N LEU A 314 24.49 -38.99 -7.44
CA LEU A 314 25.93 -38.78 -7.47
C LEU A 314 26.38 -37.95 -8.68
N TYR A 315 25.62 -37.92 -9.77
CA TYR A 315 25.95 -37.17 -10.97
C TYR A 315 24.69 -36.86 -11.80
N ALA A 316 24.39 -35.57 -11.93
CA ALA A 316 23.25 -35.06 -12.67
C ALA A 316 23.67 -34.33 -13.98
N GLY A 317 24.75 -34.79 -14.65
CA GLY A 317 25.20 -34.16 -15.91
C GLY A 317 25.71 -32.73 -15.74
N GLY A 318 26.14 -32.32 -14.52
CA GLY A 318 26.59 -30.95 -14.23
C GLY A 318 25.47 -29.96 -13.89
N SER A 319 24.18 -30.36 -13.94
CA SER A 319 23.05 -29.46 -13.68
C SER A 319 23.08 -28.81 -12.30
N ASP A 320 23.51 -29.59 -11.26
CA ASP A 320 23.54 -29.08 -9.88
C ASP A 320 24.62 -28.02 -9.68
N ILE A 321 25.78 -28.16 -10.39
CA ILE A 321 26.84 -27.14 -10.38
C ILE A 321 26.33 -25.83 -10.96
N HIS A 322 25.68 -25.89 -12.13
CA HIS A 322 25.16 -24.68 -12.79
C HIS A 322 23.95 -24.08 -12.05
N ASN A 323 23.13 -24.89 -11.40
CA ASN A 323 22.07 -24.37 -10.52
C ASN A 323 22.66 -23.58 -9.34
N ARG A 324 23.74 -24.07 -8.72
CA ARG A 324 24.43 -23.37 -7.64
C ARG A 324 25.08 -22.06 -8.14
N GLU A 325 25.75 -22.10 -9.30
CA GLU A 325 26.33 -20.89 -9.93
C GLU A 325 25.25 -19.83 -10.21
N ALA A 326 24.09 -20.26 -10.72
CA ALA A 326 22.94 -19.37 -10.93
C ALA A 326 22.43 -18.76 -9.61
N ALA A 327 22.35 -19.56 -8.53
CA ALA A 327 21.95 -19.06 -7.22
C ALA A 327 22.96 -18.02 -6.66
N TYR A 328 24.25 -18.23 -6.81
CA TYR A 328 25.25 -17.21 -6.45
C TYR A 328 25.09 -15.92 -7.26
N ALA A 329 24.81 -16.01 -8.55
CA ALA A 329 24.54 -14.82 -9.37
C ALA A 329 23.31 -14.07 -8.89
N GLN A 330 22.28 -14.77 -8.42
CA GLN A 330 21.07 -14.15 -7.82
C GLN A 330 21.39 -13.39 -6.53
N VAL A 331 22.32 -13.88 -5.69
CA VAL A 331 22.76 -13.14 -4.49
C VAL A 331 23.43 -11.82 -4.89
N GLU A 332 24.32 -11.83 -5.90
CA GLU A 332 25.00 -10.62 -6.38
C GLU A 332 23.99 -9.65 -7.03
N GLN A 333 22.99 -10.16 -7.74
CA GLN A 333 21.88 -9.36 -8.26
C GLN A 333 21.14 -8.67 -7.11
N ALA A 334 20.71 -9.42 -6.09
CA ALA A 334 19.99 -8.86 -4.94
C ALA A 334 20.81 -7.80 -4.18
N ARG A 335 22.13 -7.99 -4.04
CA ARG A 335 23.04 -6.98 -3.46
C ARG A 335 23.06 -5.70 -4.30
N THR A 336 23.11 -5.83 -5.62
CA THR A 336 23.10 -4.69 -6.54
C THR A 336 21.78 -3.94 -6.49
N GLU A 337 20.65 -4.65 -6.45
CA GLU A 337 19.31 -4.05 -6.30
C GLU A 337 19.14 -3.30 -4.96
N ARG A 338 19.73 -3.84 -3.87
CA ARG A 338 19.77 -3.11 -2.59
C ARG A 338 20.58 -1.82 -2.70
N LEU A 339 21.74 -1.85 -3.35
CA LEU A 339 22.57 -0.66 -3.56
C LEU A 339 21.83 0.38 -4.41
N GLU A 340 21.13 -0.04 -5.46
CA GLU A 340 20.32 0.82 -6.30
C GLU A 340 19.18 1.48 -5.47
N ALA A 341 18.43 0.70 -4.69
CA ALA A 341 17.37 1.20 -3.82
C ALA A 341 17.90 2.23 -2.80
N LEU A 342 19.07 1.96 -2.20
CA LEU A 342 19.73 2.89 -1.28
C LEU A 342 20.09 4.21 -1.97
N ARG A 343 20.72 4.15 -3.14
CA ARG A 343 21.10 5.35 -3.91
C ARG A 343 19.87 6.15 -4.35
N LYS A 344 18.82 5.47 -4.77
CA LYS A 344 17.56 6.10 -5.16
C LYS A 344 16.90 6.80 -3.99
N SER A 345 16.78 6.12 -2.84
CA SER A 345 16.21 6.71 -1.63
C SER A 345 17.04 7.91 -1.14
N GLU A 346 18.37 7.86 -1.25
CA GLU A 346 19.23 8.99 -0.90
C GLU A 346 19.06 10.16 -1.89
N GLN A 347 18.94 9.90 -3.18
CA GLN A 347 18.64 10.91 -4.18
C GLN A 347 17.30 11.60 -3.88
N ASP A 348 16.24 10.83 -3.65
CA ASP A 348 14.91 11.35 -3.38
C ASP A 348 14.88 12.20 -2.09
N LEU A 349 15.61 11.74 -1.06
CA LEU A 349 15.77 12.49 0.19
C LEU A 349 16.51 13.82 -0.02
N ARG A 350 17.63 13.83 -0.75
CA ARG A 350 18.37 15.07 -1.06
C ARG A 350 17.54 16.06 -1.85
N GLN A 351 16.73 15.57 -2.80
CA GLN A 351 15.80 16.41 -3.56
C GLN A 351 14.69 16.98 -2.68
N ALA A 352 14.08 16.16 -1.82
CA ALA A 352 13.05 16.62 -0.90
C ALA A 352 13.60 17.64 0.11
N TRP A 353 14.82 17.41 0.62
CA TRP A 353 15.49 18.32 1.54
C TRP A 353 15.78 19.68 0.90
N ALA A 354 16.39 19.69 -0.28
CA ALA A 354 16.65 20.95 -1.02
C ALA A 354 15.36 21.71 -1.36
N ALA A 355 14.29 20.98 -1.72
CA ALA A 355 12.99 21.58 -1.98
C ALA A 355 12.36 22.16 -0.70
N TYR A 356 12.54 21.49 0.45
CA TYR A 356 12.08 22.00 1.75
C TYR A 356 12.82 23.29 2.15
N GLU A 357 14.15 23.31 2.10
CA GLU A 357 14.96 24.50 2.40
C GLU A 357 14.59 25.68 1.48
N ALA A 358 14.44 25.42 0.18
CA ALA A 358 14.02 26.45 -0.78
C ALA A 358 12.62 27.00 -0.46
N ALA A 359 11.68 26.12 -0.08
CA ALA A 359 10.33 26.52 0.29
C ALA A 359 10.32 27.31 1.60
N GLU A 360 11.06 26.88 2.61
CA GLU A 360 11.21 27.57 3.89
C GLU A 360 11.74 29.00 3.73
N HIS A 361 12.73 29.19 2.87
CA HIS A 361 13.24 30.52 2.55
C HIS A 361 12.26 31.37 1.73
N ARG A 362 11.44 30.76 0.85
CA ARG A 362 10.49 31.48 0.00
C ARG A 362 9.25 31.97 0.74
N VAL A 363 8.75 31.21 1.71
CA VAL A 363 7.53 31.53 2.47
C VAL A 363 7.58 32.94 3.07
N PRO A 364 8.58 33.36 3.87
CA PRO A 364 8.61 34.71 4.44
C PRO A 364 8.72 35.81 3.36
N LEU A 365 9.46 35.57 2.26
CA LEU A 365 9.63 36.53 1.19
C LEU A 365 8.31 36.78 0.43
N LEU A 366 7.59 35.71 0.08
CA LEU A 366 6.31 35.79 -0.62
C LEU A 366 5.21 36.39 0.27
N THR A 367 5.21 36.06 1.56
CA THR A 367 4.29 36.62 2.56
C THR A 367 4.53 38.15 2.68
N SER A 368 5.81 38.57 2.77
CA SER A 368 6.17 39.98 2.81
C SER A 368 5.81 40.72 1.51
N ALA A 369 6.01 40.09 0.34
CA ALA A 369 5.61 40.66 -0.95
C ALA A 369 4.09 40.89 -1.01
N ALA A 370 3.28 39.89 -0.61
CA ALA A 370 1.82 40.02 -0.54
C ALA A 370 1.38 41.17 0.39
N GLN A 371 2.09 41.37 1.51
CA GLN A 371 1.83 42.47 2.42
C GLN A 371 2.11 43.84 1.73
N HIS A 372 3.26 43.97 1.06
CA HIS A 372 3.58 45.23 0.33
C HIS A 372 2.60 45.49 -0.80
N ASP A 373 2.19 44.46 -1.56
CA ASP A 373 1.18 44.63 -2.61
C ASP A 373 -0.19 45.04 -2.03
N SER A 374 -0.56 44.57 -0.85
CA SER A 374 -1.74 45.03 -0.12
C SER A 374 -1.67 46.51 0.23
N GLU A 375 -0.50 46.98 0.68
CA GLU A 375 -0.26 48.41 0.98
C GLU A 375 -0.32 49.28 -0.31
N VAL A 376 0.32 48.81 -1.40
CA VAL A 376 0.27 49.50 -2.71
C VAL A 376 -1.18 49.59 -3.21
N ARG A 377 -1.92 48.46 -3.20
CA ARG A 377 -3.34 48.45 -3.61
C ARG A 377 -4.17 49.45 -2.80
N THR A 378 -3.96 49.49 -1.50
CA THR A 378 -4.69 50.44 -0.62
C THR A 378 -4.36 51.88 -0.97
N ALA A 379 -3.07 52.22 -1.10
CA ALA A 379 -2.64 53.55 -1.48
C ALA A 379 -3.15 53.97 -2.87
N TYR A 380 -3.14 53.02 -3.84
CA TYR A 380 -3.66 53.34 -5.21
C TYR A 380 -5.18 53.49 -5.20
N SER A 381 -5.92 52.78 -4.36
CA SER A 381 -7.37 52.97 -4.17
C SER A 381 -7.67 54.39 -3.66
N ASP A 382 -6.92 54.87 -2.66
CA ASP A 382 -7.09 56.21 -2.09
C ASP A 382 -6.73 57.31 -3.11
N GLN A 383 -5.59 57.16 -3.82
CA GLN A 383 -5.15 58.09 -4.87
C GLN A 383 -6.15 58.13 -6.05
N TYR A 384 -6.74 56.99 -6.42
CA TYR A 384 -7.77 56.92 -7.47
C TYR A 384 -9.03 57.70 -7.06
N GLN A 385 -9.46 57.63 -5.80
CA GLN A 385 -10.59 58.41 -5.28
C GLN A 385 -10.31 59.91 -5.39
N LEU A 386 -9.06 60.33 -5.15
CA LEU A 386 -8.61 61.73 -5.27
C LEU A 386 -8.30 62.14 -6.74
N SER A 387 -8.55 61.30 -7.73
CA SER A 387 -8.20 61.47 -9.13
C SER A 387 -6.70 61.72 -9.43
N GLN A 388 -5.83 61.22 -8.53
CA GLN A 388 -4.36 61.29 -8.63
C GLN A 388 -3.74 60.06 -9.28
N ARG A 389 -4.53 58.98 -9.49
CA ARG A 389 -4.05 57.73 -10.09
C ARG A 389 -5.04 57.23 -11.14
N SER A 390 -4.55 56.52 -12.17
CA SER A 390 -5.40 55.95 -13.22
C SER A 390 -6.19 54.71 -12.72
N LEU A 391 -7.33 54.41 -13.40
CA LEU A 391 -8.07 53.17 -13.16
C LEU A 391 -7.22 51.94 -13.47
N LEU A 392 -6.38 52.02 -14.51
CA LEU A 392 -5.54 50.91 -14.92
C LEU A 392 -4.54 50.53 -13.83
N ASP A 393 -3.85 51.52 -13.24
CA ASP A 393 -2.92 51.25 -12.12
C ASP A 393 -3.60 50.58 -10.94
N LEU A 394 -4.84 50.95 -10.61
CA LEU A 394 -5.62 50.34 -9.54
C LEU A 394 -6.03 48.91 -9.88
N LEU A 395 -6.49 48.66 -11.12
CA LEU A 395 -6.84 47.30 -11.58
C LEU A 395 -5.63 46.35 -11.58
N ASP A 396 -4.48 46.83 -12.02
CA ASP A 396 -3.24 46.06 -12.06
C ASP A 396 -2.75 45.78 -10.63
N SER A 397 -2.76 46.78 -9.73
CA SER A 397 -2.39 46.53 -8.31
C SER A 397 -3.33 45.58 -7.58
N GLN A 398 -4.62 45.52 -7.94
CA GLN A 398 -5.57 44.54 -7.39
C GLN A 398 -5.22 43.11 -7.86
N ASN A 399 -4.85 42.97 -9.14
CA ASN A 399 -4.43 41.68 -9.68
C ASN A 399 -3.09 41.22 -9.08
N ASP A 400 -2.10 42.13 -8.97
CA ASP A 400 -0.78 41.83 -8.43
C ASP A 400 -0.90 41.34 -6.96
N PHE A 401 -1.71 42.06 -6.16
CA PHE A 401 -2.01 41.63 -4.77
C PHE A 401 -2.64 40.25 -4.71
N PHE A 402 -3.65 39.97 -5.53
CA PHE A 402 -4.32 38.66 -5.57
C PHE A 402 -3.35 37.53 -5.94
N GLN A 403 -2.50 37.75 -6.96
CA GLN A 403 -1.48 36.75 -7.35
C GLN A 403 -0.41 36.56 -6.27
N ALA A 404 -0.02 37.61 -5.55
CA ALA A 404 0.93 37.53 -4.46
C ALA A 404 0.36 36.69 -3.26
N GLU A 405 -0.92 36.88 -2.91
CA GLU A 405 -1.59 36.07 -1.90
C GLU A 405 -1.62 34.59 -2.28
N ILE A 406 -2.00 34.26 -3.53
CA ILE A 406 -1.99 32.87 -4.04
C ILE A 406 -0.58 32.27 -3.98
N ASN A 407 0.44 33.02 -4.40
CA ASN A 407 1.82 32.57 -4.38
C ASN A 407 2.33 32.31 -2.96
N ALA A 408 1.94 33.14 -2.01
CA ALA A 408 2.27 32.94 -0.60
C ALA A 408 1.61 31.67 -0.04
N GLU A 409 0.33 31.44 -0.36
CA GLU A 409 -0.41 30.26 0.09
C GLU A 409 0.14 28.96 -0.52
N ASN A 410 0.44 28.98 -1.83
CA ASN A 410 1.07 27.85 -2.51
C ASN A 410 2.46 27.51 -1.91
N ALA A 411 3.25 28.54 -1.55
CA ALA A 411 4.56 28.31 -0.94
C ALA A 411 4.47 27.70 0.45
N LYS A 412 3.50 28.12 1.28
CA LYS A 412 3.24 27.53 2.60
C LYS A 412 2.88 26.06 2.49
N SER A 413 1.88 25.73 1.66
CA SER A 413 1.44 24.35 1.44
C SER A 413 2.60 23.48 0.93
N GLN A 414 3.43 24.01 0.01
CA GLN A 414 4.60 23.31 -0.51
C GLN A 414 5.64 23.02 0.58
N ALA A 415 5.93 23.97 1.47
CA ALA A 415 6.88 23.76 2.57
C ALA A 415 6.41 22.65 3.51
N VAL A 416 5.13 22.65 3.87
CA VAL A 416 4.51 21.61 4.70
C VAL A 416 4.62 20.25 4.01
N PHE A 417 4.25 20.14 2.73
CA PHE A 417 4.31 18.89 1.98
C PHE A 417 5.73 18.31 1.93
N GLN A 418 6.74 19.15 1.62
CA GLN A 418 8.12 18.68 1.53
C GLN A 418 8.65 18.18 2.89
N ALA A 419 8.25 18.78 3.99
CA ALA A 419 8.58 18.33 5.33
C ALA A 419 8.02 16.91 5.61
N TYR A 420 6.76 16.65 5.29
CA TYR A 420 6.17 15.31 5.43
C TYR A 420 6.76 14.30 4.43
N LYS A 421 7.15 14.74 3.24
CA LYS A 421 7.83 13.90 2.25
C LYS A 421 9.20 13.41 2.75
N ILE A 422 9.96 14.25 3.43
CA ILE A 422 11.22 13.85 4.09
C ILE A 422 10.93 12.71 5.10
N LEU A 423 9.93 12.87 5.96
CA LEU A 423 9.54 11.85 6.94
C LEU A 423 9.10 10.53 6.28
N ALA A 424 8.37 10.61 5.16
CA ALA A 424 7.94 9.43 4.42
C ALA A 424 9.14 8.67 3.81
N ILE A 425 10.10 9.39 3.20
CA ILE A 425 11.32 8.78 2.65
C ILE A 425 12.18 8.16 3.76
N GLN A 426 12.22 8.76 4.94
CA GLN A 426 12.90 8.18 6.11
C GLN A 426 12.18 6.94 6.66
N GLY A 427 10.90 6.72 6.32
CA GLY A 427 10.05 5.67 6.90
C GLY A 427 9.49 6.01 8.27
N THR A 428 9.43 7.29 8.63
CA THR A 428 9.00 7.80 9.95
C THR A 428 7.70 8.61 9.92
N LEU A 429 7.06 8.79 8.76
CA LEU A 429 5.84 9.58 8.58
C LEU A 429 4.71 9.14 9.52
N LEU A 430 4.40 7.84 9.55
CA LEU A 430 3.31 7.32 10.39
C LEU A 430 3.60 7.53 11.88
N GLN A 431 4.86 7.33 12.30
CA GLN A 431 5.28 7.59 13.67
C GLN A 431 5.15 9.07 14.04
N ALA A 432 5.54 9.96 13.14
CA ALA A 432 5.44 11.39 13.32
C ALA A 432 3.97 11.87 13.48
N LEU A 433 3.05 11.23 12.77
CA LEU A 433 1.61 11.50 12.86
C LEU A 433 0.89 10.70 13.96
N ASN A 434 1.61 9.90 14.78
CA ASN A 434 1.02 8.98 15.75
C ASN A 434 -0.03 8.05 15.16
N VAL A 435 0.21 7.60 13.91
CA VAL A 435 -0.63 6.62 13.21
C VAL A 435 0.00 5.24 13.34
N PRO A 436 -0.71 4.24 13.90
CA PRO A 436 -0.17 2.89 13.97
C PRO A 436 0.00 2.30 12.57
N PRO A 437 1.16 1.67 12.28
CA PRO A 437 1.34 0.97 11.03
C PRO A 437 0.41 -0.26 10.95
N PRO A 438 0.10 -0.77 9.74
CA PRO A 438 -0.63 -2.02 9.59
C PRO A 438 0.08 -3.16 10.36
N PRO A 439 -0.64 -4.06 11.04
CA PRO A 439 -0.02 -5.18 11.77
C PRO A 439 0.87 -6.06 10.89
N GLN A 440 0.53 -6.20 9.61
CA GLN A 440 1.28 -6.98 8.62
C GLN A 440 2.61 -6.32 8.21
N ALA A 441 2.83 -5.05 8.56
CA ALA A 441 4.09 -4.35 8.34
C ALA A 441 5.21 -4.79 9.29
N ASP A 442 4.88 -5.48 10.40
CA ASP A 442 5.85 -6.04 11.34
C ASP A 442 6.28 -7.44 10.87
N PRO A 443 7.58 -7.65 10.54
CA PRO A 443 8.08 -8.95 10.12
C PRO A 443 8.03 -10.02 11.20
N SER A 444 7.89 -9.64 12.49
CA SER A 444 7.81 -10.58 13.62
C SER A 444 6.39 -11.07 13.90
N THR A 445 5.38 -10.37 13.40
CA THR A 445 3.98 -10.68 13.66
C THR A 445 3.46 -11.70 12.62
N PRO A 446 3.03 -12.91 13.04
CA PRO A 446 2.39 -13.84 12.11
C PRO A 446 1.04 -13.30 11.65
N THR A 447 0.76 -13.35 10.36
CA THR A 447 -0.57 -12.98 9.87
C THR A 447 -1.63 -13.98 10.35
N PRO A 448 -2.84 -13.52 10.73
CA PRO A 448 -3.96 -14.40 11.00
C PRO A 448 -4.23 -15.34 9.81
N ARG A 449 -4.72 -16.54 10.08
CA ARG A 449 -5.16 -17.41 8.97
C ARG A 449 -6.27 -16.70 8.20
N PRO A 450 -6.22 -16.66 6.86
CA PRO A 450 -7.31 -16.10 6.09
C PRO A 450 -8.61 -16.83 6.44
N ILE A 451 -9.61 -16.07 6.87
CA ILE A 451 -10.96 -16.62 7.10
C ILE A 451 -11.46 -17.04 5.73
N ARG A 452 -11.81 -18.35 5.58
CA ARG A 452 -12.52 -18.79 4.38
C ARG A 452 -13.79 -17.95 4.27
N PRO A 453 -14.06 -17.32 3.11
CA PRO A 453 -15.40 -16.77 2.90
C PRO A 453 -16.40 -17.89 3.07
N GLU A 454 -17.31 -17.76 4.02
CA GLU A 454 -18.41 -18.70 4.20
C GLU A 454 -19.27 -18.65 2.92
N GLY A 455 -19.24 -19.71 2.14
CA GLY A 455 -20.16 -19.95 1.04
C GLY A 455 -19.66 -19.59 -0.37
N THR A 456 -18.79 -20.41 -0.93
CA THR A 456 -18.77 -20.72 -2.38
C THR A 456 -18.82 -22.22 -2.56
#